data_368a8361cfaf74603392304df6d5e9fc
#
_entry.id   368a8361cfaf74603392304df6d5e9fc
#
_cell.length_a   1.000
_cell.length_b   1.000
_cell.length_c   1.000
_cell.angle_alpha   90.00
_cell.angle_beta   90.00
_cell.angle_gamma   90.00
#
_symmetry.space_group_name_H-M   'P 1'
#
loop_
_entity.id
_entity.type
_entity.pdbx_description
1 polymer ?
#
loop_
_entity_poly.entity_id
_entity_poly.type
_entity_poly.pdbx_seq_one_letter_code
_entity_poly.pdbx_strand_id
1 'polypeptide(L)'
;MVWGVPMNRLGGAGRGCAATSRRTSRYTGLTIILTLVLTVVPRAADAAPRDGYYDSAQGLSGEALKNELHDIISVQRTISYSAVWEALKVTDQDPNNSSNVRLFYSQVSRAKSANGGNTGQWNREHVWPQSHGNFGTSAGPGTDLHHLRPEDVQVNGTRSNKDFDTGGSAVSNCSSCLTDGDSFEPPNAVKGDVARMVMYMAVRYEGGDGFADLEANNQVNGSTPYLGKISVLLQWHAQDPPSSAEQRRNDIIDSQYQGNRNPFIDHPEWAQSVFG
;
A
#
# COMPACT_ATOMS: atom_id res chain seq x y z
N MET A 1 -42.18 -20.36 -49.50
CA MET A 1 -43.61 -20.24 -49.32
C MET A 1 -43.77 -19.03 -48.38
N VAL A 2 -43.92 -17.87 -48.82
CA VAL A 2 -44.89 -17.05 -49.58
C VAL A 2 -46.22 -16.90 -48.79
N TRP A 3 -46.61 -15.61 -48.72
CA TRP A 3 -47.93 -15.00 -48.46
C TRP A 3 -48.18 -14.65 -46.99
N GLY A 4 -48.68 -13.45 -46.59
CA GLY A 4 -49.19 -12.30 -47.37
C GLY A 4 -49.92 -11.36 -46.40
N VAL A 5 -49.80 -10.07 -46.69
CA VAL A 5 -50.56 -8.95 -46.11
C VAL A 5 -52.02 -8.97 -46.66
N PRO A 6 -53.03 -8.36 -46.00
CA PRO A 6 -53.51 -7.11 -46.61
C PRO A 6 -53.94 -5.97 -45.66
N MET A 7 -53.87 -4.78 -46.23
CA MET A 7 -54.55 -3.52 -45.86
C MET A 7 -56.09 -3.56 -46.01
N ASN A 8 -56.81 -2.64 -45.33
CA ASN A 8 -57.84 -1.71 -45.85
C ASN A 8 -58.32 -0.79 -44.71
N ARG A 9 -58.26 0.46 -44.85
CA ARG A 9 -58.92 1.56 -45.61
C ARG A 9 -60.26 2.04 -45.05
N LEU A 10 -60.24 3.35 -44.76
CA LEU A 10 -61.19 4.43 -45.05
C LEU A 10 -62.38 4.67 -44.10
N GLY A 11 -62.48 5.88 -43.63
CA GLY A 11 -63.59 6.78 -43.95
C GLY A 11 -64.15 7.59 -42.81
N GLY A 12 -64.23 8.90 -42.99
CA GLY A 12 -65.39 9.63 -42.54
C GLY A 12 -65.14 10.96 -41.81
N ALA A 13 -65.34 12.04 -42.53
CA ALA A 13 -65.29 13.39 -42.05
C ALA A 13 -66.49 13.80 -41.20
N GLY A 14 -66.28 14.70 -40.22
CA GLY A 14 -67.33 15.40 -39.50
C GLY A 14 -66.86 16.71 -38.93
N ARG A 15 -67.27 17.84 -39.57
CA ARG A 15 -67.03 19.19 -39.09
C ARG A 15 -67.94 19.55 -37.93
N GLY A 16 -67.42 20.20 -36.91
CA GLY A 16 -68.17 20.87 -35.88
C GLY A 16 -67.41 21.99 -35.23
N CYS A 17 -67.74 23.24 -35.55
CA CYS A 17 -67.28 24.44 -34.89
C CYS A 17 -67.91 24.58 -33.51
N ALA A 18 -67.12 24.89 -32.46
CA ALA A 18 -67.62 25.64 -31.31
C ALA A 18 -66.48 26.23 -30.46
N ALA A 19 -66.54 27.53 -30.37
CA ALA A 19 -66.23 28.44 -29.28
C ALA A 19 -64.95 28.28 -28.44
N THR A 20 -64.07 29.24 -28.62
CA THR A 20 -62.97 29.67 -27.75
C THR A 20 -63.44 30.08 -26.36
N SER A 21 -62.93 29.38 -25.33
CA SER A 21 -62.90 29.86 -23.94
C SER A 21 -61.41 29.95 -23.55
N ARG A 22 -60.86 31.14 -23.46
CA ARG A 22 -59.53 31.39 -22.91
C ARG A 22 -59.55 31.32 -21.41
N ARG A 23 -59.11 30.20 -20.84
CA ARG A 23 -58.70 30.12 -19.42
C ARG A 23 -57.24 30.44 -19.31
N THR A 24 -56.94 31.60 -18.76
CA THR A 24 -55.58 31.95 -18.33
C THR A 24 -55.23 31.15 -17.07
N SER A 25 -54.46 30.09 -17.25
CA SER A 25 -53.85 29.37 -16.14
C SER A 25 -52.57 30.15 -15.69
N ARG A 26 -52.65 30.70 -14.49
CA ARG A 26 -51.47 31.27 -13.83
C ARG A 26 -50.69 30.12 -13.26
N TYR A 27 -49.59 29.73 -13.92
CA TYR A 27 -48.60 28.85 -13.32
C TYR A 27 -47.75 29.66 -12.36
N THR A 28 -47.99 29.51 -11.06
CA THR A 28 -47.05 29.87 -9.99
C THR A 28 -45.90 28.88 -10.05
N GLY A 29 -44.81 29.27 -10.71
CA GLY A 29 -43.58 28.48 -10.71
C GLY A 29 -42.96 28.44 -9.32
N LEU A 30 -43.03 27.29 -8.69
CA LEU A 30 -42.27 27.00 -7.43
C LEU A 30 -40.82 26.71 -7.84
N THR A 31 -39.96 27.70 -7.74
CA THR A 31 -38.51 27.52 -7.96
C THR A 31 -37.96 26.79 -6.74
N ILE A 32 -37.76 25.48 -6.85
CA ILE A 32 -37.02 24.70 -5.85
C ILE A 32 -35.54 25.02 -6.04
N ILE A 33 -34.97 25.87 -5.19
CA ILE A 33 -33.54 26.06 -5.09
C ILE A 33 -32.96 24.84 -4.37
N LEU A 34 -32.41 23.91 -5.14
CA LEU A 34 -31.66 22.77 -4.62
C LEU A 34 -30.30 23.30 -4.13
N THR A 35 -30.19 23.64 -2.86
CA THR A 35 -28.93 23.97 -2.22
C THR A 35 -28.10 22.70 -2.09
N LEU A 36 -27.13 22.54 -2.99
CA LEU A 36 -26.12 21.48 -2.89
C LEU A 36 -25.24 21.81 -1.70
N VAL A 37 -25.52 21.22 -0.54
CA VAL A 37 -24.63 21.24 0.61
C VAL A 37 -23.45 20.35 0.28
N LEU A 38 -22.36 20.96 -0.18
CA LEU A 38 -21.08 20.29 -0.32
C LEU A 38 -20.59 20.01 1.12
N THR A 39 -20.86 18.80 1.62
CA THR A 39 -20.21 18.33 2.84
C THR A 39 -18.73 18.10 2.50
N VAL A 40 -17.89 19.05 2.83
CA VAL A 40 -16.44 18.85 2.90
C VAL A 40 -16.23 17.81 4.00
N VAL A 41 -16.11 16.54 3.63
CA VAL A 41 -15.57 15.51 4.53
C VAL A 41 -14.14 15.95 4.80
N PRO A 42 -13.76 16.28 6.04
CA PRO A 42 -12.38 16.59 6.33
C PRO A 42 -11.57 15.35 5.95
N ARG A 43 -10.71 15.47 4.93
CA ARG A 43 -9.63 14.53 4.69
C ARG A 43 -8.83 14.50 5.98
N ALA A 44 -8.69 13.34 6.60
CA ALA A 44 -7.76 13.21 7.73
C ALA A 44 -6.44 13.81 7.23
N ALA A 45 -5.99 14.87 7.87
CA ALA A 45 -4.68 15.40 7.58
C ALA A 45 -3.70 14.25 7.83
N ASP A 46 -2.87 13.95 6.84
CA ASP A 46 -1.77 13.02 7.02
C ASP A 46 -1.01 13.54 8.25
N ALA A 47 -0.87 12.73 9.29
CA ALA A 47 -0.25 13.17 10.52
C ALA A 47 1.26 13.28 10.24
N ALA A 48 1.73 14.52 10.16
CA ALA A 48 3.17 14.76 10.05
C ALA A 48 3.91 14.13 11.24
N PRO A 49 5.22 13.86 11.13
CA PRO A 49 6.03 13.50 12.29
C PRO A 49 5.79 14.45 13.45
N ARG A 50 5.86 13.95 14.68
CA ARG A 50 5.80 14.79 15.87
C ARG A 50 6.84 15.89 15.78
N ASP A 51 6.52 17.10 16.24
CA ASP A 51 7.47 18.22 16.26
C ASP A 51 8.79 17.77 16.91
N GLY A 52 9.89 18.02 16.21
CA GLY A 52 11.23 17.66 16.67
C GLY A 52 11.61 16.18 16.51
N TYR A 53 10.77 15.33 15.89
CA TYR A 53 11.03 13.89 15.80
C TYR A 53 12.36 13.56 15.12
N TYR A 54 12.79 14.37 14.15
CA TYR A 54 14.02 14.18 13.38
C TYR A 54 15.00 15.35 13.54
N ASP A 55 14.85 16.19 14.57
CA ASP A 55 15.70 17.40 14.71
C ASP A 55 17.20 17.08 14.79
N SER A 56 17.55 16.02 15.53
CA SER A 56 18.94 15.59 15.71
C SER A 56 19.57 15.02 14.43
N ALA A 57 18.76 14.54 13.48
CA ALA A 57 19.22 14.02 12.20
C ALA A 57 19.47 15.11 11.15
N GLN A 58 18.99 16.33 11.39
CA GLN A 58 19.09 17.43 10.43
C GLN A 58 20.54 17.81 10.14
N GLY A 59 20.88 17.90 8.84
CA GLY A 59 22.22 18.26 8.38
C GLY A 59 23.28 17.14 8.46
N LEU A 60 22.91 15.96 8.97
CA LEU A 60 23.77 14.78 8.95
C LEU A 60 23.72 14.07 7.58
N SER A 61 24.71 13.24 7.29
CA SER A 61 24.81 12.44 6.07
C SER A 61 25.63 11.17 6.30
N GLY A 62 25.52 10.20 5.37
CA GLY A 62 26.27 8.94 5.42
C GLY A 62 26.03 8.19 6.72
N GLU A 63 27.11 7.63 7.25
CA GLU A 63 27.08 6.82 8.47
C GLU A 63 26.58 7.58 9.69
N ALA A 64 26.90 8.88 9.82
CA ALA A 64 26.41 9.69 10.92
C ALA A 64 24.88 9.85 10.88
N LEU A 65 24.30 9.99 9.69
CA LEU A 65 22.85 10.01 9.52
C LEU A 65 22.25 8.65 9.80
N LYS A 66 22.84 7.56 9.32
CA LYS A 66 22.38 6.18 9.55
C LYS A 66 22.27 5.88 11.05
N ASN A 67 23.34 6.18 11.79
CA ASN A 67 23.41 5.96 13.24
C ASN A 67 22.37 6.80 14.00
N GLU A 68 22.21 8.08 13.67
CA GLU A 68 21.22 8.94 14.31
C GLU A 68 19.78 8.48 14.01
N LEU A 69 19.51 8.07 12.77
CA LEU A 69 18.20 7.50 12.41
C LEU A 69 17.95 6.20 13.17
N HIS A 70 18.98 5.33 13.33
CA HIS A 70 18.87 4.14 14.15
C HIS A 70 18.43 4.47 15.58
N ASP A 71 19.09 5.43 16.22
CA ASP A 71 18.77 5.85 17.59
C ASP A 71 17.32 6.36 17.70
N ILE A 72 16.90 7.22 16.76
CA ILE A 72 15.53 7.78 16.72
C ILE A 72 14.48 6.69 16.57
N ILE A 73 14.63 5.80 15.57
CA ILE A 73 13.57 4.84 15.23
C ILE A 73 13.61 3.56 16.06
N SER A 74 14.68 3.35 16.85
CA SER A 74 14.79 2.24 17.80
C SER A 74 13.91 2.43 19.03
N VAL A 75 13.48 3.66 19.31
CA VAL A 75 12.50 3.94 20.36
C VAL A 75 11.11 3.51 19.88
N GLN A 76 10.84 2.22 20.00
CA GLN A 76 9.56 1.64 19.52
C GLN A 76 8.95 0.66 20.51
N ARG A 77 7.65 0.45 20.37
CA ARG A 77 6.92 -0.66 21.00
C ARG A 77 6.90 -1.85 20.05
N THR A 78 7.11 -3.04 20.57
CA THR A 78 6.93 -4.27 19.81
C THR A 78 5.52 -4.83 20.00
N ILE A 79 5.00 -5.55 19.02
CA ILE A 79 3.72 -6.24 19.09
C ILE A 79 3.93 -7.75 18.94
N SER A 80 2.95 -8.55 19.36
CA SER A 80 3.02 -10.00 19.16
C SER A 80 2.73 -10.36 17.68
N TYR A 81 3.26 -11.51 17.25
CA TYR A 81 3.01 -11.99 15.89
C TYR A 81 1.51 -12.24 15.61
N SER A 82 0.74 -12.64 16.62
CA SER A 82 -0.72 -12.75 16.49
C SER A 82 -1.40 -11.39 16.30
N ALA A 83 -0.91 -10.34 16.95
CA ALA A 83 -1.45 -8.99 16.83
C ALA A 83 -1.22 -8.38 15.42
N VAL A 84 -0.20 -8.83 14.69
CA VAL A 84 0.08 -8.38 13.32
C VAL A 84 -1.13 -8.61 12.40
N TRP A 85 -1.91 -9.69 12.58
CA TRP A 85 -3.11 -9.90 11.76
C TRP A 85 -4.10 -8.73 11.82
N GLU A 86 -4.40 -8.26 13.03
CA GLU A 86 -5.35 -7.16 13.22
C GLU A 86 -4.73 -5.83 12.81
N ALA A 87 -3.43 -5.64 13.04
CA ALA A 87 -2.73 -4.44 12.61
C ALA A 87 -2.78 -4.28 11.07
N LEU A 88 -2.47 -5.33 10.32
CA LEU A 88 -2.51 -5.30 8.85
C LEU A 88 -3.91 -5.02 8.29
N LYS A 89 -4.98 -5.43 8.98
CA LYS A 89 -6.36 -5.09 8.60
C LYS A 89 -6.65 -3.58 8.69
N VAL A 90 -5.85 -2.84 9.42
CA VAL A 90 -5.98 -1.37 9.59
C VAL A 90 -4.97 -0.64 8.72
N THR A 91 -3.69 -1.02 8.80
CA THR A 91 -2.60 -0.35 8.07
C THR A 91 -2.75 -0.49 6.56
N ASP A 92 -3.22 -1.64 6.10
CA ASP A 92 -3.35 -2.01 4.70
C ASP A 92 -4.81 -2.12 4.24
N GLN A 93 -5.73 -1.43 4.92
CA GLN A 93 -7.13 -1.37 4.52
C GLN A 93 -7.27 -0.82 3.10
N ASP A 94 -8.06 -1.53 2.26
CA ASP A 94 -8.36 -1.04 0.91
C ASP A 94 -9.14 0.30 1.00
N PRO A 95 -8.64 1.38 0.41
CA PRO A 95 -9.31 2.69 0.46
C PRO A 95 -10.69 2.68 -0.23
N ASN A 96 -10.91 1.74 -1.16
CA ASN A 96 -12.17 1.61 -1.89
C ASN A 96 -13.15 0.61 -1.25
N ASN A 97 -12.70 -0.20 -0.29
CA ASN A 97 -13.54 -1.17 0.41
C ASN A 97 -13.00 -1.44 1.82
N SER A 98 -13.60 -0.83 2.82
CA SER A 98 -13.17 -0.93 4.22
C SER A 98 -13.26 -2.35 4.82
N SER A 99 -13.97 -3.28 4.18
CA SER A 99 -14.04 -4.69 4.57
C SER A 99 -12.86 -5.51 4.05
N ASN A 100 -12.00 -4.92 3.20
CA ASN A 100 -10.89 -5.58 2.54
C ASN A 100 -9.55 -4.99 2.97
N VAL A 101 -8.49 -5.75 2.73
CA VAL A 101 -7.09 -5.30 2.66
C VAL A 101 -6.66 -5.18 1.20
N ARG A 102 -5.70 -4.30 0.92
CA ARG A 102 -4.97 -4.27 -0.35
C ARG A 102 -3.74 -5.15 -0.21
N LEU A 103 -3.67 -6.23 -0.99
CA LEU A 103 -2.51 -7.11 -1.02
C LEU A 103 -1.32 -6.39 -1.64
N PHE A 104 -0.13 -6.64 -1.11
CA PHE A 104 1.02 -5.78 -1.36
C PHE A 104 1.57 -5.89 -2.78
N TYR A 105 2.02 -7.07 -3.20
CA TYR A 105 2.57 -7.26 -4.54
C TYR A 105 1.47 -7.38 -5.60
N SER A 106 0.48 -8.22 -5.32
CA SER A 106 -0.59 -8.49 -6.29
C SER A 106 -1.55 -7.33 -6.50
N GLN A 107 -1.61 -6.36 -5.57
CA GLN A 107 -2.51 -5.21 -5.57
C GLN A 107 -4.00 -5.59 -5.59
N VAL A 108 -4.32 -6.83 -5.26
CA VAL A 108 -5.70 -7.35 -5.21
C VAL A 108 -6.39 -6.90 -3.92
N SER A 109 -7.64 -6.45 -4.04
CA SER A 109 -8.52 -6.21 -2.90
C SER A 109 -9.09 -7.53 -2.40
N ARG A 110 -8.80 -7.90 -1.14
CA ARG A 110 -9.22 -9.18 -0.56
C ARG A 110 -9.84 -8.98 0.81
N ALA A 111 -10.90 -9.74 1.12
CA ALA A 111 -11.61 -9.62 2.38
C ALA A 111 -10.66 -9.76 3.59
N LYS A 112 -10.80 -8.90 4.58
CA LYS A 112 -10.04 -8.95 5.83
C LYS A 112 -10.18 -10.30 6.55
N SER A 113 -11.32 -10.96 6.41
CA SER A 113 -11.61 -12.28 6.98
C SER A 113 -10.94 -13.44 6.22
N ALA A 114 -10.43 -13.21 5.02
CA ALA A 114 -9.74 -14.24 4.22
C ALA A 114 -8.26 -14.38 4.58
N ASN A 115 -7.88 -14.07 5.83
CA ASN A 115 -6.54 -14.27 6.33
C ASN A 115 -6.29 -15.72 6.74
N GLY A 116 -5.11 -16.25 6.40
CA GLY A 116 -4.75 -17.65 6.73
C GLY A 116 -3.58 -18.17 5.91
N GLY A 117 -3.47 -19.48 5.78
CA GLY A 117 -2.37 -20.15 5.08
C GLY A 117 -2.79 -20.93 3.83
N ASN A 118 -4.06 -20.91 3.44
CA ASN A 118 -4.57 -21.69 2.32
C ASN A 118 -4.59 -20.88 1.02
N THR A 119 -4.57 -21.57 -0.11
CA THR A 119 -4.79 -20.97 -1.44
C THR A 119 -6.05 -20.09 -1.44
N GLY A 120 -5.93 -18.89 -2.01
CA GLY A 120 -7.01 -17.91 -2.05
C GLY A 120 -7.14 -17.04 -0.80
N GLN A 121 -6.36 -17.32 0.24
CA GLN A 121 -6.23 -16.46 1.42
C GLN A 121 -5.04 -15.51 1.29
N TRP A 122 -4.93 -14.58 2.23
CA TRP A 122 -3.74 -13.73 2.40
C TRP A 122 -3.05 -14.07 3.71
N ASN A 123 -1.72 -13.91 3.73
CA ASN A 123 -0.91 -14.09 4.93
C ASN A 123 0.01 -12.88 5.16
N ARG A 124 0.87 -12.98 6.16
CA ARG A 124 1.83 -11.94 6.57
C ARG A 124 3.11 -12.12 5.77
N GLU A 125 3.29 -11.31 4.76
CA GLU A 125 4.54 -11.21 4.02
C GLU A 125 5.58 -10.48 4.86
N HIS A 126 6.77 -11.06 4.98
CA HIS A 126 7.96 -10.42 5.52
C HIS A 126 8.79 -9.91 4.34
N VAL A 127 8.68 -8.62 4.00
CA VAL A 127 9.44 -8.02 2.90
C VAL A 127 10.94 -8.21 3.11
N TRP A 128 11.44 -8.05 4.32
CA TRP A 128 12.73 -8.62 4.73
C TRP A 128 12.51 -10.06 5.19
N PRO A 129 13.02 -11.09 4.48
CA PRO A 129 12.75 -12.49 4.82
C PRO A 129 13.28 -12.85 6.21
N GLN A 130 12.52 -13.65 6.93
CA GLN A 130 12.93 -14.13 8.27
C GLN A 130 14.30 -14.84 8.27
N SER A 131 14.61 -15.57 7.19
CA SER A 131 15.88 -16.29 7.04
C SER A 131 17.08 -15.36 6.85
N HIS A 132 16.85 -14.10 6.40
CA HIS A 132 17.91 -13.10 6.24
C HIS A 132 18.16 -12.31 7.55
N GLY A 133 18.18 -12.98 8.66
CA GLY A 133 18.41 -12.45 10.02
C GLY A 133 18.11 -13.50 11.07
N ASN A 134 17.55 -14.66 10.65
CA ASN A 134 17.15 -15.76 11.54
C ASN A 134 16.24 -15.32 12.72
N PHE A 135 15.47 -14.24 12.55
CA PHE A 135 14.67 -13.65 13.62
C PHE A 135 13.30 -14.32 13.81
N GLY A 136 12.85 -15.13 12.84
CA GLY A 136 11.59 -15.86 12.93
C GLY A 136 10.39 -14.93 13.11
N THR A 137 9.51 -15.27 14.05
CA THR A 137 8.30 -14.51 14.38
C THR A 137 8.33 -13.88 15.77
N SER A 138 9.51 -13.79 16.38
CA SER A 138 9.70 -13.15 17.67
C SER A 138 9.45 -11.64 17.57
N ALA A 139 9.04 -11.03 18.70
CA ALA A 139 8.85 -9.59 18.80
C ALA A 139 10.15 -8.85 18.45
N GLY A 140 10.03 -7.77 17.70
CA GLY A 140 11.13 -7.08 17.05
C GLY A 140 11.07 -7.24 15.53
N PRO A 141 12.16 -7.60 14.83
CA PRO A 141 12.16 -7.68 13.36
C PRO A 141 11.10 -8.66 12.82
N GLY A 142 10.75 -9.72 13.53
CA GLY A 142 9.73 -10.69 13.14
C GLY A 142 8.29 -10.18 13.22
N THR A 143 8.08 -9.01 13.83
CA THR A 143 6.73 -8.42 14.03
C THR A 143 6.65 -6.95 13.65
N ASP A 144 7.69 -6.39 13.06
CA ASP A 144 7.75 -4.99 12.69
C ASP A 144 6.83 -4.67 11.52
N LEU A 145 5.83 -3.81 11.78
CA LEU A 145 4.84 -3.44 10.77
C LEU A 145 5.43 -2.64 9.62
N HIS A 146 6.57 -2.00 9.77
CA HIS A 146 7.17 -1.24 8.68
C HIS A 146 7.60 -2.11 7.50
N HIS A 147 7.77 -3.43 7.69
CA HIS A 147 8.05 -4.35 6.58
C HIS A 147 7.05 -5.53 6.46
N LEU A 148 6.12 -5.68 7.42
CA LEU A 148 5.08 -6.71 7.32
C LEU A 148 3.90 -6.21 6.48
N ARG A 149 3.48 -7.01 5.50
CA ARG A 149 2.38 -6.66 4.59
C ARG A 149 1.42 -7.85 4.38
N PRO A 150 0.12 -7.61 4.10
CA PRO A 150 -0.75 -8.68 3.65
C PRO A 150 -0.43 -9.04 2.21
N GLU A 151 -0.24 -10.33 1.90
CA GLU A 151 -0.03 -10.78 0.52
C GLU A 151 -0.74 -12.11 0.25
N ASP A 152 -1.06 -12.37 -1.02
CA ASP A 152 -1.56 -13.66 -1.49
C ASP A 152 -0.64 -14.79 -1.08
N VAL A 153 -1.19 -15.86 -0.51
CA VAL A 153 -0.40 -17.00 -0.01
C VAL A 153 0.50 -17.61 -1.09
N GLN A 154 0.03 -17.67 -2.34
CA GLN A 154 0.80 -18.25 -3.43
C GLN A 154 1.88 -17.31 -3.95
N VAL A 155 1.60 -16.00 -4.02
CA VAL A 155 2.58 -14.99 -4.41
C VAL A 155 3.67 -14.89 -3.34
N ASN A 156 3.31 -14.83 -2.06
CA ASN A 156 4.25 -14.87 -0.95
C ASN A 156 5.12 -16.14 -0.98
N GLY A 157 4.50 -17.31 -1.24
CA GLY A 157 5.23 -18.56 -1.41
C GLY A 157 6.21 -18.56 -2.60
N THR A 158 5.87 -17.88 -3.70
CA THR A 158 6.75 -17.72 -4.87
C THR A 158 7.90 -16.75 -4.59
N ARG A 159 7.62 -15.65 -3.89
CA ARG A 159 8.64 -14.70 -3.45
C ARG A 159 9.63 -15.39 -2.50
N SER A 160 9.14 -16.20 -1.55
CA SER A 160 9.97 -16.96 -0.63
C SER A 160 10.97 -16.08 0.14
N ASN A 161 12.25 -16.41 0.13
CA ASN A 161 13.33 -15.64 0.75
C ASN A 161 14.27 -14.97 -0.26
N LYS A 162 13.79 -14.75 -1.48
CA LYS A 162 14.61 -14.16 -2.55
C LYS A 162 14.92 -12.70 -2.28
N ASP A 163 16.05 -12.26 -2.76
CA ASP A 163 16.42 -10.85 -2.82
C ASP A 163 15.54 -10.06 -3.80
N PHE A 164 15.74 -8.76 -3.88
CA PHE A 164 15.06 -7.89 -4.84
C PHE A 164 16.03 -7.44 -5.93
N ASP A 165 15.71 -7.79 -7.17
CA ASP A 165 16.40 -7.34 -8.38
C ASP A 165 15.41 -7.29 -9.55
N THR A 166 15.85 -6.83 -10.70
CA THR A 166 15.03 -6.71 -11.92
C THR A 166 15.11 -7.99 -12.76
N GLY A 167 13.98 -8.33 -13.40
CA GLY A 167 13.91 -9.40 -14.40
C GLY A 167 13.28 -10.69 -13.91
N GLY A 168 13.42 -11.73 -14.73
CA GLY A 168 12.86 -13.04 -14.48
C GLY A 168 11.60 -13.33 -15.31
N SER A 169 10.82 -14.32 -14.85
CA SER A 169 9.58 -14.80 -15.48
C SER A 169 8.35 -14.33 -14.69
N ALA A 170 7.21 -14.24 -15.38
CA ALA A 170 5.96 -13.81 -14.76
C ALA A 170 5.51 -14.72 -13.60
N VAL A 171 5.04 -14.11 -12.53
CA VAL A 171 4.52 -14.78 -11.33
C VAL A 171 3.00 -14.98 -11.45
N SER A 172 2.53 -16.20 -11.21
CA SER A 172 1.09 -16.46 -11.13
C SER A 172 0.42 -15.64 -10.01
N ASN A 173 -0.79 -15.17 -10.25
CA ASN A 173 -1.58 -14.33 -9.33
C ASN A 173 -0.98 -12.94 -9.01
N CYS A 174 0.08 -12.54 -9.71
CA CYS A 174 0.63 -11.19 -9.67
C CYS A 174 0.95 -10.73 -11.09
N SER A 175 0.09 -9.91 -11.69
CA SER A 175 0.12 -9.59 -13.12
C SER A 175 1.38 -8.85 -13.60
N SER A 176 2.16 -8.29 -12.69
CA SER A 176 3.37 -7.51 -13.01
C SER A 176 4.56 -7.86 -12.12
N CYS A 177 4.47 -8.96 -11.37
CA CYS A 177 5.61 -9.52 -10.66
C CYS A 177 6.45 -10.40 -11.58
N LEU A 178 7.77 -10.31 -11.45
CA LEU A 178 8.70 -11.22 -12.09
C LEU A 178 9.55 -11.93 -11.03
N THR A 179 10.05 -13.11 -11.37
CA THR A 179 10.95 -13.87 -10.48
C THR A 179 11.86 -14.77 -11.30
N ASP A 180 13.05 -14.99 -10.79
CA ASP A 180 13.98 -16.00 -11.27
C ASP A 180 14.44 -16.94 -10.12
N GLY A 181 15.66 -17.48 -10.19
CA GLY A 181 16.17 -18.43 -9.20
C GLY A 181 16.42 -17.83 -7.82
N ASP A 182 16.81 -16.56 -7.74
CA ASP A 182 17.32 -15.92 -6.55
C ASP A 182 16.78 -14.52 -6.27
N SER A 183 16.00 -13.95 -7.23
CA SER A 183 15.41 -12.62 -7.06
C SER A 183 13.91 -12.54 -7.36
N PHE A 184 13.31 -11.44 -6.90
CA PHE A 184 11.92 -11.09 -7.11
C PHE A 184 11.81 -9.61 -7.48
N GLU A 185 11.12 -9.33 -8.59
CA GLU A 185 10.78 -7.97 -9.02
C GLU A 185 9.30 -7.70 -8.75
N PRO A 186 8.96 -6.78 -7.83
CA PRO A 186 7.59 -6.38 -7.58
C PRO A 186 7.04 -5.46 -8.69
N PRO A 187 5.71 -5.25 -8.76
CA PRO A 187 5.12 -4.29 -9.68
C PRO A 187 5.66 -2.87 -9.46
N ASN A 188 5.71 -2.09 -10.53
CA ASN A 188 6.18 -0.69 -10.47
C ASN A 188 5.48 0.16 -9.40
N ALA A 189 4.22 -0.13 -9.11
CA ALA A 189 3.41 0.61 -8.14
C ALA A 189 3.83 0.42 -6.67
N VAL A 190 4.76 -0.48 -6.38
CA VAL A 190 5.24 -0.77 -5.01
C VAL A 190 6.75 -1.00 -4.93
N LYS A 191 7.46 -0.68 -5.98
CA LYS A 191 8.93 -0.79 -6.01
C LYS A 191 9.58 0.13 -4.98
N GLY A 192 9.13 1.38 -4.92
CA GLY A 192 9.57 2.34 -3.92
C GLY A 192 9.20 1.93 -2.50
N ASP A 193 7.98 1.40 -2.31
CA ASP A 193 7.55 0.87 -1.01
C ASP A 193 8.51 -0.23 -0.52
N VAL A 194 8.83 -1.20 -1.38
CA VAL A 194 9.79 -2.28 -1.06
C VAL A 194 11.15 -1.70 -0.67
N ALA A 195 11.66 -0.76 -1.47
CA ALA A 195 12.94 -0.12 -1.21
C ALA A 195 12.98 0.56 0.17
N ARG A 196 11.96 1.36 0.48
CA ARG A 196 11.86 2.05 1.78
C ARG A 196 11.70 1.11 2.96
N MET A 197 11.05 -0.03 2.77
CA MET A 197 10.95 -1.07 3.80
C MET A 197 12.29 -1.74 4.06
N VAL A 198 13.02 -2.09 3.01
CA VAL A 198 14.34 -2.71 3.14
C VAL A 198 15.33 -1.74 3.79
N MET A 199 15.36 -0.49 3.34
CA MET A 199 16.22 0.54 3.92
C MET A 199 15.89 0.81 5.39
N TYR A 200 14.60 0.85 5.75
CA TYR A 200 14.17 0.97 7.14
C TYR A 200 14.69 -0.20 7.99
N MET A 201 14.55 -1.44 7.53
CA MET A 201 14.99 -2.61 8.27
C MET A 201 16.51 -2.60 8.49
N ALA A 202 17.29 -2.21 7.47
CA ALA A 202 18.75 -2.11 7.57
C ALA A 202 19.23 -0.98 8.49
N VAL A 203 18.41 0.05 8.74
CA VAL A 203 18.74 1.11 9.72
C VAL A 203 18.20 0.75 11.11
N ARG A 204 16.94 0.28 11.19
CA ARG A 204 16.33 -0.04 12.49
C ARG A 204 17.04 -1.19 13.20
N TYR A 205 17.52 -2.14 12.45
CA TYR A 205 18.15 -3.36 12.96
C TYR A 205 19.63 -3.42 12.57
N GLU A 206 20.36 -2.37 12.94
CA GLU A 206 21.80 -2.20 12.70
C GLU A 206 22.65 -2.97 13.73
N GLY A 207 22.04 -3.75 14.58
CA GLY A 207 22.72 -4.46 15.66
C GLY A 207 22.86 -3.62 16.94
N GLY A 208 23.55 -4.17 17.94
CA GLY A 208 23.84 -3.47 19.19
C GLY A 208 22.72 -3.43 20.22
N ASP A 209 21.48 -3.72 19.84
CA ASP A 209 20.27 -3.66 20.68
C ASP A 209 19.68 -5.05 21.01
N GLY A 210 20.41 -6.11 20.70
CA GLY A 210 20.01 -7.50 20.97
C GLY A 210 19.18 -8.14 19.85
N PHE A 211 18.90 -7.43 18.77
CA PHE A 211 18.34 -7.98 17.54
C PHE A 211 19.43 -8.37 16.53
N ALA A 212 19.01 -9.05 15.46
CA ALA A 212 19.89 -9.38 14.37
C ALA A 212 20.39 -8.09 13.69
N ASP A 213 21.66 -8.07 13.31
CA ASP A 213 22.28 -7.03 12.52
C ASP A 213 21.93 -7.26 11.04
N LEU A 214 21.02 -6.45 10.50
CA LEU A 214 20.45 -6.61 9.16
C LEU A 214 21.12 -5.63 8.17
N GLU A 215 21.71 -6.19 7.11
CA GLU A 215 22.52 -5.42 6.17
C GLU A 215 21.93 -5.39 4.76
N ALA A 216 21.67 -4.19 4.22
CA ALA A 216 21.39 -4.02 2.81
C ALA A 216 22.70 -3.97 2.02
N ASN A 217 22.86 -4.82 1.01
CA ASN A 217 24.07 -4.84 0.19
C ASN A 217 23.76 -4.80 -1.33
N ASN A 218 24.79 -4.80 -2.15
CA ASN A 218 24.63 -4.73 -3.60
C ASN A 218 24.78 -6.09 -4.30
N GLN A 219 24.35 -7.16 -3.64
CA GLN A 219 24.41 -8.52 -4.16
C GLN A 219 23.06 -9.21 -4.02
N VAL A 220 22.83 -10.23 -4.83
CA VAL A 220 21.77 -11.20 -4.68
C VAL A 220 22.42 -12.45 -4.09
N ASN A 221 22.19 -12.73 -2.82
CA ASN A 221 22.96 -13.74 -2.08
C ASN A 221 22.12 -14.72 -1.25
N GLY A 222 20.82 -14.44 -1.09
CA GLY A 222 19.85 -15.34 -0.47
C GLY A 222 20.16 -15.79 0.96
N SER A 223 21.03 -15.09 1.71
CA SER A 223 21.50 -15.51 3.01
C SER A 223 21.62 -14.40 4.05
N THR A 224 21.49 -14.79 5.30
CA THR A 224 21.62 -13.92 6.47
C THR A 224 23.03 -13.29 6.59
N PRO A 225 23.16 -12.07 7.05
CA PRO A 225 22.10 -11.10 7.42
C PRO A 225 21.71 -10.15 6.25
N TYR A 226 22.14 -10.46 5.04
CA TYR A 226 22.12 -9.56 3.89
C TYR A 226 20.83 -9.64 3.09
N LEU A 227 20.40 -8.50 2.56
CA LEU A 227 19.33 -8.41 1.55
C LEU A 227 19.73 -7.41 0.47
N GLY A 228 19.66 -7.84 -0.78
CA GLY A 228 19.97 -7.02 -1.94
C GLY A 228 18.76 -6.75 -2.81
N LYS A 229 18.93 -5.94 -3.80
CA LYS A 229 20.17 -5.30 -4.30
C LYS A 229 20.04 -3.80 -4.09
N ILE A 230 20.87 -3.20 -3.21
CA ILE A 230 20.67 -1.81 -2.79
C ILE A 230 20.71 -0.81 -3.95
N SER A 231 21.55 -1.01 -4.96
CA SER A 231 21.58 -0.14 -6.14
C SER A 231 20.27 -0.15 -6.93
N VAL A 232 19.57 -1.30 -6.99
CA VAL A 232 18.26 -1.44 -7.63
C VAL A 232 17.18 -0.82 -6.74
N LEU A 233 17.26 -1.03 -5.44
CA LEU A 233 16.33 -0.46 -4.47
C LEU A 233 16.38 1.08 -4.47
N LEU A 234 17.57 1.69 -4.58
CA LEU A 234 17.72 3.14 -4.73
C LEU A 234 17.09 3.65 -6.03
N GLN A 235 17.24 2.92 -7.15
CA GLN A 235 16.58 3.27 -8.40
C GLN A 235 15.04 3.18 -8.27
N TRP A 236 14.53 2.15 -7.63
CA TRP A 236 13.10 1.96 -7.40
C TRP A 236 12.53 3.05 -6.48
N HIS A 237 13.26 3.40 -5.43
CA HIS A 237 12.89 4.51 -4.54
C HIS A 237 12.75 5.84 -5.29
N ALA A 238 13.69 6.13 -6.21
CA ALA A 238 13.64 7.35 -7.01
C ALA A 238 12.52 7.35 -8.07
N GLN A 239 12.16 6.16 -8.59
CA GLN A 239 11.11 6.00 -9.61
C GLN A 239 9.69 6.01 -9.01
N ASP A 240 9.54 5.58 -7.77
CA ASP A 240 8.27 5.42 -7.08
C ASP A 240 8.33 6.14 -5.72
N PRO A 241 8.12 7.47 -5.71
CA PRO A 241 8.20 8.28 -4.48
C PRO A 241 7.07 7.93 -3.50
N PRO A 242 7.22 8.29 -2.20
CA PRO A 242 6.23 7.97 -1.18
C PRO A 242 4.81 8.42 -1.54
N SER A 243 3.91 7.47 -1.56
CA SER A 243 2.48 7.70 -1.83
C SER A 243 1.74 8.16 -0.56
N SER A 244 0.56 8.76 -0.74
CA SER A 244 -0.31 9.07 0.41
C SER A 244 -0.77 7.82 1.18
N ALA A 245 -0.78 6.66 0.55
CA ALA A 245 -1.09 5.40 1.21
C ALA A 245 0.05 4.97 2.16
N GLU A 246 1.31 5.14 1.74
CA GLU A 246 2.47 4.89 2.60
C GLU A 246 2.56 5.88 3.76
N GLN A 247 2.34 7.18 3.49
CA GLN A 247 2.31 8.22 4.52
C GLN A 247 1.25 7.88 5.57
N ARG A 248 0.02 7.60 5.15
CA ARG A 248 -1.06 7.17 6.04
C ARG A 248 -0.68 5.92 6.85
N ARG A 249 -0.01 4.95 6.21
CA ARG A 249 0.44 3.73 6.87
C ARG A 249 1.48 4.02 7.94
N ASN A 250 2.46 4.87 7.63
CA ASN A 250 3.49 5.35 8.55
C ASN A 250 2.86 6.02 9.78
N ASP A 251 1.86 6.90 9.57
CA ASP A 251 1.12 7.58 10.63
C ASP A 251 0.36 6.60 11.55
N ILE A 252 -0.27 5.58 10.97
CA ILE A 252 -1.00 4.56 11.74
C ILE A 252 -0.03 3.73 12.58
N ILE A 253 1.10 3.32 12.02
CA ILE A 253 2.11 2.54 12.74
C ILE A 253 2.65 3.35 13.92
N ASP A 254 2.98 4.61 13.71
CA ASP A 254 3.43 5.51 14.78
C ASP A 254 2.34 5.68 15.85
N SER A 255 1.17 6.17 15.47
CA SER A 255 0.15 6.60 16.43
C SER A 255 -0.53 5.44 17.17
N GLN A 256 -0.77 4.29 16.51
CA GLN A 256 -1.61 3.23 17.05
C GLN A 256 -0.83 1.97 17.49
N TYR A 257 0.36 1.74 16.95
CA TYR A 257 1.08 0.48 17.17
C TYR A 257 2.47 0.67 17.75
N GLN A 258 3.46 1.05 16.94
CA GLN A 258 4.87 0.95 17.30
C GLN A 258 5.43 2.23 17.92
N GLY A 259 4.91 3.41 17.59
CA GLY A 259 5.39 4.69 18.10
C GLY A 259 6.65 5.19 17.43
N ASN A 260 7.06 4.54 16.33
CA ASN A 260 8.16 4.97 15.47
C ASN A 260 7.69 5.11 14.01
N ARG A 261 8.53 5.71 13.17
CA ARG A 261 8.24 6.04 11.78
C ARG A 261 9.32 5.51 10.85
N ASN A 262 8.97 5.25 9.60
CA ASN A 262 9.96 5.00 8.55
C ASN A 262 10.48 6.34 8.01
N PRO A 263 11.75 6.68 8.26
CA PRO A 263 12.33 7.97 7.86
C PRO A 263 12.39 8.15 6.34
N PHE A 264 12.47 7.07 5.58
CA PHE A 264 12.54 7.13 4.11
C PHE A 264 11.18 7.39 3.44
N ILE A 265 10.07 7.36 4.22
CA ILE A 265 8.76 7.85 3.80
C ILE A 265 8.63 9.34 4.12
N ASP A 266 9.08 9.77 5.29
CA ASP A 266 8.98 11.17 5.74
C ASP A 266 10.02 12.07 5.06
N HIS A 267 11.23 11.56 4.85
CA HIS A 267 12.41 12.21 4.27
C HIS A 267 13.04 11.33 3.18
N PRO A 268 12.39 11.21 2.02
CA PRO A 268 12.86 10.32 0.95
C PRO A 268 14.27 10.67 0.45
N GLU A 269 14.69 11.92 0.56
CA GLU A 269 16.04 12.37 0.20
C GLU A 269 17.16 11.72 1.04
N TRP A 270 16.86 11.21 2.22
CA TRP A 270 17.83 10.56 3.08
C TRP A 270 18.25 9.17 2.59
N ALA A 271 17.44 8.52 1.75
CA ALA A 271 17.78 7.23 1.17
C ALA A 271 19.12 7.27 0.41
N GLN A 272 19.28 8.28 -0.47
CA GLN A 272 20.53 8.48 -1.21
C GLN A 272 21.67 8.92 -0.29
N SER A 273 21.38 9.66 0.77
CA SER A 273 22.40 10.13 1.71
C SER A 273 22.96 9.01 2.59
N VAL A 274 22.16 7.97 2.88
CA VAL A 274 22.56 6.84 3.72
C VAL A 274 23.16 5.70 2.90
N PHE A 275 22.61 5.40 1.73
CA PHE A 275 22.92 4.19 0.96
C PHE A 275 23.57 4.44 -0.40
N GLY A 276 23.69 5.71 -0.83
CA GLY A 276 24.19 6.10 -2.14
C GLY A 276 25.69 6.26 -2.29
#